data_f9483f68c01483c8d21a65464ec5b8f0
#
_entry.id   f9483f68c01483c8d21a65464ec5b8f0
#
_cell.length_a   1.000
_cell.length_b   1.000
_cell.length_c   1.000
_cell.angle_alpha   90.00
_cell.angle_beta   90.00
_cell.angle_gamma   90.00
#
_symmetry.space_group_name_H-M   'P 1'
#
loop_
_entity.id
_entity.type
_entity.pdbx_description
1 polymer ?
#
loop_
_entity_poly.entity_id
_entity_poly.type
_entity_poly.pdbx_seq_one_letter_code
_entity_poly.pdbx_strand_id
1 'polypeptide(L)'
;MHLLARFSLNRRALTALITAAIALLGVVSLTSLRQELIPSISFPAAVVIGTYPGASPEVVEDRVTTVLEDAVAGVNGIEEITSTAATNASTTTVTFRYGTDMPTALADMRSAVDGASGQLPD
;
A
#
# COMPACT_ATOMS: atom_id res chain seq x y z
N MET A 1 -32.69 -37.52 -21.49
CA MET A 1 -31.57 -37.77 -20.60
C MET A 1 -30.95 -39.15 -20.69
N HIS A 2 -31.68 -40.15 -21.18
CA HIS A 2 -31.17 -41.54 -21.28
C HIS A 2 -30.09 -41.75 -22.35
N LEU A 3 -29.97 -40.89 -23.36
CA LEU A 3 -28.95 -41.04 -24.42
C LEU A 3 -27.53 -40.75 -23.91
N LEU A 4 -27.36 -39.75 -23.06
CA LEU A 4 -26.06 -39.39 -22.49
C LEU A 4 -25.56 -40.49 -21.51
N ALA A 5 -26.46 -41.04 -20.71
CA ALA A 5 -26.14 -42.12 -19.79
C ALA A 5 -25.73 -43.41 -20.54
N ARG A 6 -26.41 -43.77 -21.64
CA ARG A 6 -26.06 -44.90 -22.48
C ARG A 6 -24.73 -44.73 -23.21
N PHE A 7 -24.44 -43.51 -23.68
CA PHE A 7 -23.19 -43.21 -24.34
C PHE A 7 -21.98 -43.29 -23.37
N SER A 8 -22.16 -42.79 -22.16
CA SER A 8 -21.17 -42.87 -21.08
C SER A 8 -20.86 -44.31 -20.66
N LEU A 9 -21.87 -45.15 -20.51
CA LEU A 9 -21.69 -46.56 -20.13
C LEU A 9 -21.06 -47.45 -21.22
N ASN A 10 -21.29 -47.11 -22.49
CA ASN A 10 -20.82 -47.87 -23.62
C ASN A 10 -19.36 -47.58 -24.01
N ARG A 11 -18.82 -46.41 -23.55
CA ARG A 11 -17.43 -46.01 -23.81
C ARG A 11 -16.72 -45.57 -22.51
N ARG A 12 -16.52 -46.56 -21.61
CA ARG A 12 -15.93 -46.33 -20.30
C ARG A 12 -14.58 -45.63 -20.35
N ALA A 13 -13.73 -45.95 -21.33
CA ALA A 13 -12.43 -45.32 -21.51
C ALA A 13 -12.55 -43.84 -21.88
N LEU A 14 -13.50 -43.47 -22.73
CA LEU A 14 -13.74 -42.07 -23.11
C LEU A 14 -14.25 -41.25 -21.92
N THR A 15 -15.17 -41.79 -21.14
CA THR A 15 -15.71 -41.12 -19.95
C THR A 15 -14.62 -40.95 -18.90
N ALA A 16 -13.79 -41.97 -18.67
CA ALA A 16 -12.65 -41.88 -17.73
C ALA A 16 -11.64 -40.79 -18.17
N LEU A 17 -11.37 -40.71 -19.47
CA LEU A 17 -10.44 -39.71 -20.03
C LEU A 17 -10.96 -38.31 -19.88
N ILE A 18 -12.24 -38.09 -20.15
CA ILE A 18 -12.89 -36.75 -19.95
C ILE A 18 -12.90 -36.39 -18.47
N THR A 19 -13.23 -37.30 -17.59
CA THR A 19 -13.23 -37.05 -16.14
C THR A 19 -11.83 -36.70 -15.64
N ALA A 20 -10.81 -37.42 -16.07
CA ALA A 20 -9.42 -37.14 -15.74
C ALA A 20 -8.97 -35.74 -16.25
N ALA A 21 -9.37 -35.40 -17.48
CA ALA A 21 -9.06 -34.09 -18.05
C ALA A 21 -9.71 -32.94 -17.25
N ILE A 22 -10.99 -33.08 -16.87
CA ILE A 22 -11.68 -32.09 -16.04
C ILE A 22 -11.05 -31.98 -14.65
N ALA A 23 -10.68 -33.09 -14.05
CA ALA A 23 -10.00 -33.13 -12.75
C ALA A 23 -8.64 -32.40 -12.80
N LEU A 24 -7.83 -32.67 -13.86
CA LEU A 24 -6.56 -31.98 -14.08
C LEU A 24 -6.74 -30.48 -14.27
N LEU A 25 -7.70 -30.06 -15.10
CA LEU A 25 -8.01 -28.65 -15.30
C LEU A 25 -8.48 -27.99 -14.00
N GLY A 26 -9.25 -28.69 -13.18
CA GLY A 26 -9.69 -28.21 -11.87
C GLY A 26 -8.51 -27.97 -10.92
N VAL A 27 -7.55 -28.89 -10.85
CA VAL A 27 -6.34 -28.74 -10.02
C VAL A 27 -5.48 -27.59 -10.52
N VAL A 28 -5.26 -27.48 -11.82
CA VAL A 28 -4.50 -26.35 -12.42
C VAL A 28 -5.19 -25.02 -12.15
N SER A 29 -6.51 -24.96 -12.26
CA SER A 29 -7.29 -23.77 -11.95
C SER A 29 -7.14 -23.35 -10.49
N LEU A 30 -7.20 -24.29 -9.56
CA LEU A 30 -7.01 -24.01 -8.12
C LEU A 30 -5.61 -23.46 -7.81
N THR A 31 -4.57 -23.97 -8.45
CA THR A 31 -3.19 -23.47 -8.25
C THR A 31 -2.93 -22.14 -8.94
N SER A 32 -3.69 -21.83 -9.97
CA SER A 32 -3.58 -20.56 -10.72
C SER A 32 -4.41 -19.42 -10.12
N LEU A 33 -5.33 -19.72 -9.23
CA LEU A 33 -6.09 -18.71 -8.49
C LEU A 33 -5.15 -17.97 -7.55
N ARG A 34 -4.77 -16.75 -7.92
CA ARG A 34 -4.15 -15.81 -6.99
C ARG A 34 -5.21 -15.44 -5.95
N GLN A 35 -5.02 -15.94 -4.74
CA GLN A 35 -5.83 -15.52 -3.60
C GLN A 35 -5.35 -14.12 -3.17
N GLU A 36 -5.76 -13.10 -3.90
CA GLU A 36 -5.68 -11.73 -3.43
C GLU A 36 -6.82 -11.54 -2.43
N LEU A 37 -6.59 -11.91 -1.18
CA LEU A 37 -7.53 -11.72 -0.07
C LEU A 37 -7.85 -10.24 0.19
N ILE A 38 -6.97 -9.35 -0.26
CA ILE A 38 -7.16 -7.90 -0.20
C ILE A 38 -6.65 -7.37 -1.53
N PRO A 39 -7.50 -6.72 -2.36
CA PRO A 39 -6.96 -5.96 -3.48
C PRO A 39 -5.91 -5.03 -2.90
N SER A 40 -4.74 -4.97 -3.51
CA SER A 40 -3.68 -4.05 -3.13
C SER A 40 -4.16 -2.62 -3.41
N ILE A 41 -5.01 -2.11 -2.51
CA ILE A 41 -5.33 -0.69 -2.45
C ILE A 41 -4.08 -0.05 -1.86
N SER A 42 -3.13 0.25 -2.70
CA SER A 42 -2.00 1.07 -2.32
C SER A 42 -2.51 2.50 -2.19
N PHE A 43 -2.83 2.90 -0.97
CA PHE A 43 -2.95 4.33 -0.68
C PHE A 43 -1.56 4.92 -0.81
N PRO A 44 -1.33 5.82 -1.76
CA PRO A 44 -0.04 6.47 -1.88
C PRO A 44 0.16 7.39 -0.68
N ALA A 45 0.89 6.92 0.32
CA ALA A 45 1.18 7.65 1.54
C ALA A 45 2.66 7.53 1.91
N ALA A 46 3.18 8.58 2.52
CA ALA A 46 4.52 8.61 3.09
C ALA A 46 4.45 9.10 4.54
N VAL A 47 5.40 8.67 5.35
CA VAL A 47 5.49 9.07 6.75
C VAL A 47 6.85 9.71 7.00
N VAL A 48 6.83 10.88 7.62
CA VAL A 48 8.03 11.58 8.11
C VAL A 48 8.00 11.54 9.63
N ILE A 49 9.10 11.13 10.25
CA ILE A 49 9.23 11.11 11.70
C ILE A 49 10.33 12.09 12.09
N GLY A 50 9.96 13.09 12.88
CA GLY A 50 10.88 14.03 13.53
C GLY A 50 11.09 13.63 14.99
N THR A 51 12.31 13.64 15.48
CA THR A 51 12.61 13.33 16.89
C THR A 51 13.20 14.57 17.58
N TYR A 52 12.72 14.87 18.78
CA TYR A 52 13.29 15.91 19.63
C TYR A 52 13.33 15.43 21.08
N PRO A 53 14.44 14.79 21.49
CA PRO A 53 14.57 14.18 22.82
C PRO A 53 14.41 15.22 23.94
N GLY A 54 13.62 14.88 24.96
CA GLY A 54 13.39 15.75 26.13
C GLY A 54 12.31 16.81 25.94
N ALA A 55 11.69 16.92 24.77
CA ALA A 55 10.65 17.90 24.51
C ALA A 55 9.24 17.39 24.88
N SER A 56 8.41 18.29 25.42
CA SER A 56 6.98 18.04 25.60
C SER A 56 6.24 18.05 24.25
N PRO A 57 5.04 17.47 24.17
CA PRO A 57 4.26 17.45 22.91
C PRO A 57 4.05 18.84 22.31
N GLU A 58 3.79 19.85 23.13
CA GLU A 58 3.57 21.25 22.69
C GLU A 58 4.85 21.83 22.05
N VAL A 59 6.02 21.54 22.61
CA VAL A 59 7.30 21.99 22.04
C VAL A 59 7.63 21.23 20.76
N VAL A 60 7.32 19.91 20.71
CA VAL A 60 7.48 19.12 19.50
C VAL A 60 6.56 19.63 18.39
N GLU A 61 5.31 20.00 18.72
CA GLU A 61 4.36 20.56 17.75
C GLU A 61 4.91 21.86 17.16
N ASP A 62 5.32 22.80 17.98
CA ASP A 62 5.78 24.15 17.56
C ASP A 62 7.12 24.09 16.81
N ARG A 63 8.06 23.25 17.25
CA ARG A 63 9.44 23.25 16.75
C ARG A 63 9.73 22.19 15.69
N VAL A 64 8.96 21.14 15.64
CA VAL A 64 9.19 20.01 14.73
C VAL A 64 8.03 19.82 13.79
N THR A 65 6.81 19.64 14.32
CA THR A 65 5.64 19.32 13.51
C THR A 65 5.33 20.42 12.50
N THR A 66 5.21 21.66 12.96
CA THR A 66 4.91 22.81 12.10
C THR A 66 5.97 22.99 11.00
N VAL A 67 7.25 22.84 11.35
CA VAL A 67 8.34 22.95 10.37
C VAL A 67 8.28 21.85 9.32
N LEU A 68 7.96 20.61 9.72
CA LEU A 68 7.81 19.49 8.79
C LEU A 68 6.58 19.65 7.90
N GLU A 69 5.45 20.08 8.45
CA GLU A 69 4.22 20.33 7.68
C GLU A 69 4.45 21.43 6.62
N ASP A 70 5.06 22.54 7.00
CA ASP A 70 5.38 23.62 6.07
C ASP A 70 6.35 23.18 4.97
N ALA A 71 7.34 22.37 5.33
CA ALA A 71 8.29 21.84 4.37
C ALA A 71 7.62 20.94 3.34
N VAL A 72 6.79 20.01 3.79
CA VAL A 72 6.16 19.03 2.88
C VAL A 72 4.97 19.62 2.12
N ALA A 73 4.32 20.65 2.63
CA ALA A 73 3.17 21.29 1.97
C ALA A 73 3.45 21.79 0.54
N GLY A 74 4.72 22.05 0.21
CA GLY A 74 5.14 22.47 -1.12
C GLY A 74 5.28 21.31 -2.14
N VAL A 75 5.16 20.06 -1.72
CA VAL A 75 5.33 18.90 -2.60
C VAL A 75 4.07 18.67 -3.44
N ASN A 76 4.26 18.42 -4.73
CA ASN A 76 3.14 18.22 -5.64
C ASN A 76 2.43 16.89 -5.40
N GLY A 77 1.12 16.89 -5.60
CA GLY A 77 0.30 15.67 -5.55
C GLY A 77 -0.22 15.30 -4.16
N ILE A 78 0.01 16.12 -3.15
CA ILE A 78 -0.51 15.91 -1.80
C ILE A 78 -2.03 16.11 -1.79
N GLU A 79 -2.72 15.21 -1.11
CA GLU A 79 -4.16 15.26 -0.85
C GLU A 79 -4.43 15.70 0.58
N GLU A 80 -3.70 15.12 1.55
CA GLU A 80 -3.88 15.38 2.97
C GLU A 80 -2.56 15.25 3.72
N ILE A 81 -2.37 16.10 4.73
CA ILE A 81 -1.26 16.02 5.69
C ILE A 81 -1.89 15.86 7.08
N THR A 82 -1.50 14.83 7.79
CA THR A 82 -1.95 14.57 9.15
C THR A 82 -0.74 14.38 10.04
N SER A 83 -0.62 15.21 11.07
CA SER A 83 0.51 15.13 12.02
C SER A 83 0.04 14.81 13.42
N THR A 84 0.91 14.13 14.15
CA THR A 84 0.72 13.83 15.57
C THR A 84 2.00 14.16 16.32
N ALA A 85 1.91 15.10 17.24
CA ALA A 85 2.98 15.44 18.16
C ALA A 85 2.85 14.60 19.44
N ALA A 86 3.94 13.98 19.83
CA ALA A 86 4.07 13.21 21.07
C ALA A 86 5.32 13.64 21.83
N THR A 87 5.49 13.13 23.04
CA THR A 87 6.71 13.37 23.80
C THR A 87 7.91 12.83 23.03
N ASN A 88 8.91 13.68 22.77
CA ASN A 88 10.15 13.40 22.06
C ASN A 88 10.03 13.14 20.56
N ALA A 89 8.85 13.10 19.95
CA ALA A 89 8.70 12.76 18.53
C ALA A 89 7.45 13.37 17.89
N SER A 90 7.57 13.69 16.61
CA SER A 90 6.47 14.02 15.71
C SER A 90 6.37 12.99 14.60
N THR A 91 5.16 12.64 14.22
CA THR A 91 4.87 11.79 13.07
C THR A 91 3.95 12.54 12.11
N THR A 92 4.45 12.83 10.93
CA THR A 92 3.68 13.49 9.85
C THR A 92 3.39 12.47 8.76
N THR A 93 2.14 12.15 8.55
CA THR A 93 1.65 11.29 7.48
C THR A 93 1.15 12.15 6.33
N VAL A 94 1.70 11.93 5.16
CA VAL A 94 1.34 12.64 3.93
C VAL A 94 0.66 11.67 3.00
N THR A 95 -0.59 11.93 2.68
CA THR A 95 -1.38 11.15 1.71
C THR A 95 -1.36 11.86 0.37
N PHE A 96 -1.04 11.13 -0.68
CA PHE A 96 -0.99 11.65 -2.05
C PHE A 96 -2.25 11.27 -2.82
N ARG A 97 -2.57 12.03 -3.85
CA ARG A 97 -3.67 11.73 -4.77
C ARG A 97 -3.41 10.44 -5.51
N TYR A 98 -4.47 9.72 -5.79
CA TYR A 98 -4.38 8.51 -6.60
C TYR A 98 -3.78 8.79 -7.98
N GLY A 99 -2.81 7.98 -8.40
CA GLY A 99 -2.09 8.17 -9.66
C GLY A 99 -0.85 9.06 -9.57
N THR A 100 -0.49 9.56 -8.38
CA THR A 100 0.77 10.30 -8.16
C THR A 100 1.97 9.37 -8.39
N ASP A 101 2.99 9.86 -9.09
CA ASP A 101 4.26 9.16 -9.24
C ASP A 101 5.03 9.17 -7.91
N MET A 102 4.86 8.09 -7.14
CA MET A 102 5.43 7.96 -5.79
C MET A 102 6.96 8.08 -5.73
N PRO A 103 7.75 7.50 -6.67
CA PRO A 103 9.19 7.70 -6.68
C PRO A 103 9.59 9.18 -6.73
N THR A 104 8.98 9.95 -7.60
CA THR A 104 9.22 11.40 -7.72
C THR A 104 8.72 12.15 -6.49
N ALA A 105 7.50 11.87 -6.02
CA ALA A 105 6.94 12.50 -4.84
C ALA A 105 7.78 12.26 -3.58
N LEU A 106 8.32 11.06 -3.39
CA LEU A 106 9.22 10.75 -2.28
C LEU A 106 10.58 11.46 -2.40
N ALA A 107 11.11 11.62 -3.61
CA ALA A 107 12.34 12.37 -3.84
C ALA A 107 12.15 13.86 -3.51
N ASP A 108 11.04 14.45 -3.97
CA ASP A 108 10.69 15.84 -3.67
C ASP A 108 10.47 16.05 -2.17
N MET A 109 9.81 15.11 -1.51
CA MET A 109 9.57 15.14 -0.08
C MET A 109 10.87 15.07 0.74
N ARG A 110 11.81 14.20 0.35
CA ARG A 110 13.14 14.13 0.99
C ARG A 110 13.90 15.44 0.81
N SER A 111 13.90 15.98 -0.39
CA SER A 111 14.54 17.26 -0.68
C SER A 111 13.94 18.41 0.13
N ALA A 112 12.62 18.42 0.32
CA ALA A 112 11.91 19.41 1.11
C ALA A 112 12.28 19.31 2.61
N VAL A 113 12.29 18.10 3.15
CA VAL A 113 12.68 17.84 4.55
C VAL A 113 14.16 18.18 4.78
N ASP A 114 15.04 17.79 3.86
CA ASP A 114 16.47 18.12 3.93
C ASP A 114 16.69 19.65 3.91
N GLY A 115 15.93 20.36 3.09
CA GLY A 115 15.95 21.84 3.05
C GLY A 115 15.49 22.49 4.35
N ALA A 116 14.56 21.86 5.06
CA ALA A 116 14.04 22.34 6.34
C ALA A 116 14.90 21.89 7.54
N SER A 117 15.87 20.99 7.35
CA SER A 117 16.68 20.43 8.44
C SER A 117 17.43 21.50 9.26
N GLY A 118 17.82 22.62 8.62
CA GLY A 118 18.45 23.74 9.31
C GLY A 118 17.52 24.57 10.22
N GLN A 119 16.22 24.32 10.18
CA GLN A 119 15.20 24.95 11.03
C GLN A 119 14.73 24.03 12.15
N LEU A 120 15.10 22.76 12.07
CA LEU A 120 14.82 21.78 13.13
C LEU A 120 15.83 21.94 14.28
N PRO A 121 15.43 21.72 15.54
CA PRO A 121 16.33 21.68 16.67
C PRO A 121 17.32 20.53 16.56
N ASP A 122 18.53 20.74 17.05
CA ASP A 122 19.60 19.74 17.13
C ASP A 122 19.28 18.63 18.14
#